data_18d878b00f7e51af676c54a52a993525
#
_entry.id   18d878b00f7e51af676c54a52a993525
#
_cell.length_a   1.000
_cell.length_b   1.000
_cell.length_c   1.000
_cell.angle_alpha   90.00
_cell.angle_beta   90.00
_cell.angle_gamma   90.00
#
_symmetry.space_group_name_H-M   'P 1'
#
loop_
_entity.id
_entity.type
_entity.pdbx_description
1 polymer ?
#
loop_
_entity_poly.entity_id
_entity_poly.type
_entity_poly.pdbx_seq_one_letter_code
_entity_poly.pdbx_strand_id
1 'polypeptide(L)'
;HIYFADPWHKKRHHKRRLIQQQFVELLASRIKPGGYLHLATDWHNYAEQMLLVLNREASLQNTSTESIRIETFTRADVLDSGADGPSESKNEFTPTLKDLEGDHPGYAERPSYRPITKFENRGIRLGHGVWDLVYRKR
;
A
#
# COMPACT_ATOMS: atom_id res chain seq x y z
N HIS A 1 -0.12 9.16 10.80
CA HIS A 1 0.88 9.14 9.71
C HIS A 1 1.79 7.93 9.86
N ILE A 2 1.94 7.15 8.79
CA ILE A 2 2.83 5.99 8.78
C ILE A 2 3.82 6.18 7.63
N TYR A 3 5.06 6.55 7.96
CA TYR A 3 6.08 6.84 6.96
C TYR A 3 7.20 5.83 7.01
N PHE A 4 7.53 5.30 5.83
CA PHE A 4 8.70 4.43 5.64
C PHE A 4 8.73 3.20 6.55
N ALA A 5 7.58 2.55 6.71
CA ALA A 5 7.51 1.24 7.36
C ALA A 5 8.40 0.24 6.63
N ASP A 6 8.94 -0.74 7.36
CA ASP A 6 9.86 -1.71 6.78
C ASP A 6 9.22 -2.42 5.59
N PRO A 7 9.83 -2.34 4.39
CA PRO A 7 9.23 -2.90 3.18
C PRO A 7 9.43 -4.41 3.03
N TRP A 8 10.33 -5.03 3.83
CA TRP A 8 10.60 -6.46 3.73
C TRP A 8 10.74 -6.87 2.26
N HIS A 9 11.85 -6.53 1.62
CA HIS A 9 12.04 -6.62 0.17
C HIS A 9 11.85 -8.03 -0.39
N LYS A 10 12.29 -9.06 0.34
CA LYS A 10 12.19 -10.45 -0.14
C LYS A 10 10.75 -10.94 -0.08
N LYS A 11 10.30 -11.56 -1.15
CA LYS A 11 8.92 -12.06 -1.27
C LYS A 11 8.50 -12.93 -0.07
N ARG A 12 9.39 -13.80 0.40
CA ARG A 12 9.10 -14.67 1.57
C ARG A 12 8.86 -13.91 2.87
N HIS A 13 9.25 -12.63 2.92
CA HIS A 13 9.08 -11.78 4.10
C HIS A 13 7.93 -10.78 3.97
N HIS A 14 7.23 -10.73 2.85
CA HIS A 14 6.13 -9.78 2.64
C HIS A 14 5.03 -9.92 3.69
N LYS A 15 4.83 -11.12 4.24
CA LYS A 15 3.88 -11.37 5.33
C LYS A 15 4.20 -10.57 6.59
N ARG A 16 5.44 -10.09 6.76
CA ARG A 16 5.88 -9.28 7.90
C ARG A 16 5.59 -7.79 7.71
N ARG A 17 5.18 -7.38 6.52
CA ARG A 17 4.81 -5.99 6.26
C ARG A 17 3.64 -5.60 7.15
N LEU A 18 3.70 -4.37 7.69
CA LEU A 18 2.68 -3.86 8.61
C LEU A 18 1.32 -3.71 7.94
N ILE A 19 1.29 -3.19 6.71
CA ILE A 19 0.04 -2.88 6.03
C ILE A 19 -0.56 -4.14 5.42
N GLN A 20 -1.41 -4.78 6.20
CA GLN A 20 -2.19 -5.97 5.85
C GLN A 20 -3.66 -5.67 6.13
N GLN A 21 -4.56 -6.47 5.58
CA GLN A 21 -6.00 -6.23 5.67
C GLN A 21 -6.49 -6.07 7.12
N GLN A 22 -6.08 -6.97 8.00
CA GLN A 22 -6.53 -6.95 9.39
C GLN A 22 -6.05 -5.70 10.14
N PHE A 23 -4.79 -5.31 9.92
CA PHE A 23 -4.25 -4.10 10.52
C PHE A 23 -4.99 -2.86 10.02
N VAL A 24 -5.29 -2.80 8.72
CA VAL A 24 -6.01 -1.67 8.12
C VAL A 24 -7.44 -1.58 8.65
N GLU A 25 -8.12 -2.71 8.84
CA GLU A 25 -9.45 -2.74 9.46
C GLU A 25 -9.42 -2.17 10.86
N LEU A 26 -8.45 -2.59 11.66
CA LEU A 26 -8.28 -2.08 13.03
C LEU A 26 -7.98 -0.57 13.01
N LEU A 27 -7.05 -0.15 12.16
CA LEU A 27 -6.65 1.24 12.06
C LEU A 27 -7.82 2.12 11.63
N ALA A 28 -8.57 1.69 10.63
CA ALA A 28 -9.74 2.41 10.13
C ALA A 28 -10.81 2.55 11.21
N SER A 29 -10.99 1.53 12.05
CA SER A 29 -11.96 1.57 13.15
C SER A 29 -11.62 2.62 14.22
N ARG A 30 -10.35 3.04 14.29
CA ARG A 30 -9.86 4.01 15.27
C ARG A 30 -9.83 5.44 14.74
N ILE A 31 -10.05 5.63 13.45
CA ILE A 31 -10.07 6.96 12.85
C ILE A 31 -11.50 7.50 12.87
N LYS A 32 -11.67 8.74 13.33
CA LYS A 32 -12.98 9.39 13.35
C LYS A 32 -13.42 9.71 11.91
N PRO A 33 -14.73 9.70 11.62
CA PRO A 33 -15.22 10.15 10.32
C PRO A 33 -14.67 11.54 9.97
N GLY A 34 -14.19 11.70 8.75
CA GLY A 34 -13.50 12.91 8.31
C GLY A 34 -12.01 12.97 8.64
N GLY A 35 -11.51 12.04 9.43
CA GLY A 35 -10.07 11.95 9.72
C GLY A 35 -9.29 11.38 8.53
N TYR A 36 -7.98 11.51 8.59
CA TYR A 36 -7.08 11.11 7.51
C TYR A 36 -6.10 10.04 7.94
N LEU A 37 -5.74 9.21 6.98
CA LEU A 37 -4.62 8.28 7.08
C LEU A 37 -3.63 8.61 5.96
N HIS A 38 -2.39 8.89 6.32
CA HIS A 38 -1.34 9.20 5.36
C HIS A 38 -0.19 8.21 5.52
N LEU A 39 0.18 7.55 4.42
CA LEU A 39 1.31 6.65 4.36
C LEU A 39 2.30 7.13 3.32
N ALA A 40 3.57 6.79 3.50
CA ALA A 40 4.61 7.05 2.52
C ALA A 40 5.62 5.90 2.53
N THR A 41 6.07 5.51 1.35
CA THR A 41 7.09 4.49 1.18
C THR A 41 7.93 4.79 -0.06
N ASP A 42 9.18 4.36 -0.02
CA ASP A 42 10.10 4.46 -1.16
C ASP A 42 10.24 3.13 -1.92
N TRP A 43 9.46 2.12 -1.54
CA TRP A 43 9.49 0.80 -2.17
C TRP A 43 8.22 0.57 -2.99
N HIS A 44 8.36 0.50 -4.31
CA HIS A 44 7.23 0.46 -5.25
C HIS A 44 6.30 -0.73 -4.99
N ASN A 45 6.86 -1.94 -4.80
CA ASN A 45 6.05 -3.12 -4.54
C ASN A 45 5.21 -2.95 -3.26
N TYR A 46 5.78 -2.38 -2.20
CA TYR A 46 5.03 -2.13 -0.98
C TYR A 46 4.00 -1.02 -1.17
N ALA A 47 4.32 0.00 -1.97
CA ALA A 47 3.35 1.04 -2.29
C ALA A 47 2.11 0.45 -2.96
N GLU A 48 2.30 -0.47 -3.90
CA GLU A 48 1.18 -1.16 -4.55
C GLU A 48 0.40 -2.04 -3.57
N GLN A 49 1.08 -2.75 -2.68
CA GLN A 49 0.41 -3.53 -1.63
C GLN A 49 -0.44 -2.62 -0.74
N MET A 50 0.13 -1.52 -0.26
CA MET A 50 -0.60 -0.54 0.54
C MET A 50 -1.85 -0.05 -0.19
N LEU A 51 -1.69 0.32 -1.46
CA LEU A 51 -2.77 0.82 -2.27
C LEU A 51 -3.92 -0.18 -2.37
N LEU A 52 -3.60 -1.43 -2.71
CA LEU A 52 -4.61 -2.47 -2.87
C LEU A 52 -5.32 -2.79 -1.55
N VAL A 53 -4.58 -2.90 -0.46
CA VAL A 53 -5.15 -3.19 0.86
C VAL A 53 -6.07 -2.05 1.31
N LEU A 54 -5.62 -0.81 1.17
CA LEU A 54 -6.39 0.36 1.59
C LEU A 54 -7.61 0.60 0.72
N ASN A 55 -7.50 0.37 -0.60
CA ASN A 55 -8.63 0.51 -1.50
C ASN A 55 -9.71 -0.55 -1.25
N ARG A 56 -9.36 -1.70 -0.66
CA ARG A 56 -10.33 -2.73 -0.26
C ARG A 56 -11.13 -2.37 0.98
N GLU A 57 -10.64 -1.41 1.78
CA GLU A 57 -11.32 -1.00 3.02
C GLU A 57 -12.42 0.00 2.70
N ALA A 58 -13.67 -0.45 2.77
CA ALA A 58 -14.83 0.36 2.38
C ALA A 58 -15.00 1.63 3.22
N SER A 59 -14.50 1.64 4.46
CA SER A 59 -14.61 2.80 5.33
C SER A 59 -13.58 3.90 5.03
N LEU A 60 -12.63 3.63 4.13
CA LEU A 60 -11.61 4.59 3.71
C LEU A 60 -11.85 5.01 2.26
N GLN A 61 -11.64 6.28 1.99
CA GLN A 61 -11.73 6.84 0.64
C GLN A 61 -10.38 7.34 0.19
N ASN A 62 -9.89 6.82 -0.94
CA ASN A 62 -8.66 7.32 -1.55
C ASN A 62 -8.90 8.75 -2.05
N THR A 63 -8.01 9.67 -1.68
CA THR A 63 -8.15 11.08 -2.06
C THR A 63 -7.48 11.43 -3.38
N SER A 64 -6.78 10.48 -4.00
CA SER A 64 -6.10 10.71 -5.27
C SER A 64 -7.10 10.90 -6.42
N THR A 65 -6.75 11.77 -7.35
CA THR A 65 -7.49 11.95 -8.61
C THR A 65 -6.86 11.18 -9.76
N GLU A 66 -5.72 10.53 -9.52
CA GLU A 66 -5.01 9.75 -10.53
C GLU A 66 -5.43 8.29 -10.49
N SER A 67 -5.37 7.65 -11.66
CA SER A 67 -5.53 6.20 -11.78
C SER A 67 -4.20 5.56 -12.13
N ILE A 68 -3.95 4.39 -11.54
CA ILE A 68 -2.74 3.61 -11.84
C ILE A 68 -3.11 2.17 -12.16
N ARG A 69 -2.18 1.47 -12.80
CA ARG A 69 -2.22 0.02 -12.96
C ARG A 69 -1.10 -0.60 -12.14
N ILE A 70 -1.37 -1.82 -11.64
CA ILE A 70 -0.38 -2.56 -10.85
C ILE A 70 0.72 -3.08 -11.78
N GLU A 71 1.98 -2.83 -11.42
CA GLU A 71 3.16 -3.14 -12.22
C GLU A 71 4.09 -4.14 -11.57
N THR A 72 4.16 -4.18 -10.23
CA THR A 72 5.16 -4.98 -9.51
C THR A 72 4.65 -6.36 -9.07
N PHE A 73 3.34 -6.59 -9.11
CA PHE A 73 2.76 -7.91 -8.87
C PHE A 73 2.40 -8.55 -10.21
N THR A 74 2.62 -9.86 -10.30
CA THR A 74 2.43 -10.63 -11.53
C THR A 74 1.37 -11.71 -11.35
N ARG A 75 0.99 -12.35 -12.45
CA ARG A 75 0.10 -13.51 -12.39
C ARG A 75 0.68 -14.65 -11.56
N ALA A 76 2.01 -14.80 -11.57
CA ALA A 76 2.68 -15.79 -10.73
C ALA A 76 2.43 -15.52 -9.25
N ASP A 77 2.41 -14.25 -8.83
CA ASP A 77 2.11 -13.89 -7.45
C ASP A 77 0.70 -14.29 -7.04
N VAL A 78 -0.26 -14.17 -7.95
CA VAL A 78 -1.64 -14.60 -7.71
C VAL A 78 -1.73 -16.12 -7.59
N LEU A 79 -1.09 -16.84 -8.51
CA LEU A 79 -1.12 -18.32 -8.57
C LEU A 79 -0.40 -18.93 -7.37
N ASP A 80 0.76 -18.39 -7.00
CA ASP A 80 1.52 -18.87 -5.85
C ASP A 80 0.75 -18.75 -4.55
N SER A 81 -0.05 -17.71 -4.40
CA SER A 81 -0.83 -17.49 -3.18
C SER A 81 -1.96 -18.50 -3.00
N GLY A 82 -2.40 -19.15 -4.09
CA GLY A 82 -3.46 -20.16 -4.05
C GLY A 82 -2.96 -21.61 -4.03
N ALA A 83 -1.67 -21.85 -4.29
CA ALA A 83 -1.13 -23.17 -4.54
C ALA A 83 -0.70 -23.93 -3.28
N ASP A 84 -0.42 -23.24 -2.18
CA ASP A 84 0.20 -23.81 -0.98
C ASP A 84 -0.79 -24.28 0.09
N GLY A 85 -2.04 -24.52 -0.30
CA GLY A 85 -3.06 -24.97 0.65
C GLY A 85 -3.56 -23.83 1.55
N PRO A 86 -4.27 -24.18 2.64
CA PRO A 86 -4.84 -23.15 3.52
C PRO A 86 -3.72 -22.29 4.07
N SER A 87 -3.73 -21.04 3.69
CA SER A 87 -2.85 -20.03 4.28
C SER A 87 -3.08 -20.00 5.78
N GLU A 88 -2.05 -20.29 6.54
CA GLU A 88 -2.11 -20.18 7.99
C GLU A 88 -2.29 -18.73 8.44
N SER A 89 -2.01 -17.78 7.56
CA SER A 89 -2.13 -16.37 7.83
C SER A 89 -3.27 -15.79 7.00
N LYS A 90 -4.43 -15.63 7.61
CA LYS A 90 -5.55 -14.88 7.03
C LYS A 90 -5.24 -13.40 6.83
N ASN A 91 -4.09 -12.95 7.29
CA ASN A 91 -3.66 -11.56 7.29
C ASN A 91 -2.70 -11.24 6.17
N GLU A 92 -2.15 -12.26 5.51
CA GLU A 92 -1.19 -12.04 4.44
C GLU A 92 -1.89 -11.49 3.20
N PHE A 93 -1.41 -10.33 2.74
CA PHE A 93 -1.90 -9.77 1.50
C PHE A 93 -1.59 -10.67 0.32
N THR A 94 -2.59 -10.91 -0.52
CA THR A 94 -2.42 -11.58 -1.80
C THR A 94 -3.14 -10.78 -2.89
N PRO A 95 -2.47 -10.52 -4.04
CA PRO A 95 -3.15 -9.87 -5.15
C PRO A 95 -4.13 -10.85 -5.82
N THR A 96 -5.11 -10.28 -6.52
CA THR A 96 -6.05 -11.05 -7.34
C THR A 96 -5.85 -10.71 -8.80
N LEU A 97 -6.36 -11.56 -9.71
CA LEU A 97 -6.32 -11.25 -11.16
C LEU A 97 -7.04 -9.94 -11.46
N LYS A 98 -8.12 -9.67 -10.75
CA LYS A 98 -8.87 -8.43 -10.87
C LYS A 98 -8.03 -7.21 -10.53
N ASP A 99 -7.18 -7.33 -9.50
CA ASP A 99 -6.26 -6.27 -9.12
C ASP A 99 -5.27 -5.96 -10.24
N LEU A 100 -4.80 -6.98 -10.95
CA LEU A 100 -3.80 -6.82 -12.01
C LEU A 100 -4.38 -6.29 -13.32
N GLU A 101 -5.66 -6.49 -13.57
CA GLU A 101 -6.30 -6.15 -14.83
C GLU A 101 -6.94 -4.77 -14.83
N GLY A 102 -7.28 -4.23 -13.65
CA GLY A 102 -8.02 -2.99 -13.54
C GLY A 102 -7.18 -1.77 -13.25
N ASP A 103 -7.79 -0.61 -13.42
CA ASP A 103 -7.25 0.64 -12.95
C ASP A 103 -7.69 0.86 -11.49
N HIS A 104 -6.84 1.52 -10.71
CA HIS A 104 -7.09 1.79 -9.31
C HIS A 104 -6.87 3.26 -8.99
N PRO A 105 -7.62 3.83 -8.02
CA PRO A 105 -7.23 5.12 -7.46
C PRO A 105 -5.77 5.05 -7.00
N GLY A 106 -5.00 6.05 -7.37
CA GLY A 106 -3.55 5.98 -7.26
C GLY A 106 -2.97 6.69 -6.05
N TYR A 107 -1.79 7.25 -6.27
CA TYR A 107 -1.02 7.90 -5.22
C TYR A 107 -1.33 9.38 -5.13
N ALA A 108 -1.16 9.95 -3.93
CA ALA A 108 -1.29 11.39 -3.71
C ALA A 108 0.03 12.09 -3.99
N GLU A 109 -0.03 13.38 -4.27
CA GLU A 109 1.16 14.22 -4.24
C GLU A 109 1.66 14.31 -2.79
N ARG A 110 2.97 14.55 -2.63
CA ARG A 110 3.52 14.74 -1.28
C ARG A 110 2.82 15.93 -0.60
N PRO A 111 2.09 15.71 0.49
CA PRO A 111 1.49 16.83 1.20
C PRO A 111 2.55 17.78 1.76
N SER A 112 2.24 19.07 1.81
CA SER A 112 3.17 20.10 2.27
C SER A 112 3.62 19.91 3.72
N TYR A 113 2.80 19.25 4.54
CA TYR A 113 3.13 18.98 5.94
C TYR A 113 4.13 17.85 6.13
N ARG A 114 4.41 17.02 5.09
CA ARG A 114 5.41 15.96 5.18
C ARG A 114 6.74 16.49 4.63
N PRO A 115 7.75 16.73 5.48
CA PRO A 115 9.03 17.23 5.00
C PRO A 115 9.76 16.19 4.15
N ILE A 116 10.60 16.66 3.25
CA ILE A 116 11.50 15.78 2.52
C ILE A 116 12.63 15.39 3.45
N THR A 117 12.77 14.08 3.71
CA THR A 117 13.86 13.57 4.54
C THR A 117 15.16 13.50 3.76
N LYS A 118 16.29 13.39 4.46
CA LYS A 118 17.60 13.16 3.80
C LYS A 118 17.57 11.90 2.95
N PHE A 119 16.91 10.87 3.44
CA PHE A 119 16.75 9.60 2.76
C PHE A 119 15.98 9.76 1.46
N GLU A 120 14.88 10.49 1.50
CA GLU A 120 14.03 10.77 0.35
C GLU A 120 14.77 11.59 -0.70
N ASN A 121 15.50 12.64 -0.29
CA ASN A 121 16.33 13.44 -1.18
C ASN A 121 17.38 12.60 -1.90
N ARG A 122 18.02 11.69 -1.17
CA ARG A 122 19.00 10.79 -1.76
C ARG A 122 18.35 9.88 -2.80
N GLY A 123 17.17 9.34 -2.51
CA GLY A 123 16.41 8.50 -3.42
C GLY A 123 16.04 9.25 -4.69
N ILE A 124 15.55 10.48 -4.57
CA ILE A 124 15.21 11.33 -5.71
C ILE A 124 16.42 11.57 -6.60
N ARG A 125 17.57 11.89 -6.01
CA ARG A 125 18.82 12.10 -6.76
C ARG A 125 19.31 10.84 -7.46
N LEU A 126 19.01 9.67 -6.94
CA LEU A 126 19.38 8.38 -7.54
C LEU A 126 18.31 7.86 -8.52
N GLY A 127 17.26 8.62 -8.78
CA GLY A 127 16.17 8.22 -9.67
C GLY A 127 15.10 7.36 -8.99
N HIS A 128 15.13 7.23 -7.67
CA HIS A 128 14.10 6.55 -6.91
C HIS A 128 13.03 7.55 -6.46
N GLY A 129 11.77 7.12 -6.48
CA GLY A 129 10.65 7.93 -6.03
C GLY A 129 10.21 7.59 -4.61
N VAL A 130 9.32 8.42 -4.10
CA VAL A 130 8.55 8.12 -2.89
C VAL A 130 7.08 8.19 -3.27
N TRP A 131 6.31 7.21 -2.80
CA TRP A 131 4.87 7.14 -3.04
C TRP A 131 4.14 7.55 -1.77
N ASP A 132 3.27 8.54 -1.89
CA ASP A 132 2.38 8.99 -0.81
C ASP A 132 0.97 8.48 -1.07
N LEU A 133 0.33 7.99 -0.01
CA LEU A 133 -1.05 7.51 -0.04
C LEU A 133 -1.83 8.26 1.04
N VAL A 134 -2.88 8.95 0.64
CA VAL A 134 -3.72 9.71 1.57
C VAL A 134 -5.16 9.23 1.44
N TYR A 135 -5.70 8.75 2.54
CA TYR A 135 -7.08 8.28 2.64
C TYR A 135 -7.85 9.08 3.66
N ARG A 136 -9.12 9.24 3.39
CA ARG A 136 -10.05 9.92 4.29
C ARG A 136 -11.04 8.90 4.85
N LYS A 137 -11.31 8.98 6.15
CA LYS A 137 -12.35 8.15 6.78
C LYS A 137 -13.73 8.66 6.39
N ARG A 138 -14.54 7.77 5.88
CA ARG A 138 -15.93 8.07 5.52
C ARG A 138 -16.82 8.31 6.72
#